data_fc54e22f49283a3bd191be84c3bfff54
#
_entry.id   fc54e22f49283a3bd191be84c3bfff54
#
_cell.length_a   1.000
_cell.length_b   1.000
_cell.length_c   1.000
_cell.angle_alpha   90.00
_cell.angle_beta   90.00
_cell.angle_gamma   90.00
#
_symmetry.space_group_name_H-M   'P 1'
#
loop_
_entity.id
_entity.type
_entity.pdbx_description
1 polymer ?
#
loop_
_entity_poly.entity_id
_entity_poly.type
_entity_poly.pdbx_seq_one_letter_code
_entity_poly.pdbx_strand_id
1 'polypeptide(L)'
;MKPYQDFLDEIIITEEQLQKRIRELGAEISRDYASKELLIICILRGGVMFLADLIRQISVPLAIEFMAVASYGSGARASSGDVRITLDLNTSIKDRHVLIVEDIIDSGHTLAAVIELLQTRDPASLYVCTLLDKVTRREVDVPVRYRGFAIEDKFVFGYGLDMDDYYRNLPFIGTVDLKKYEDPS
;
A
#
# COMPACT_ATOMS: atom_id res chain seq x y z
N MET A 1 -2.36 25.93 4.23
CA MET A 1 -1.89 24.56 4.54
C MET A 1 -0.89 24.68 5.69
N LYS A 2 -1.09 23.95 6.80
CA LYS A 2 -0.16 23.95 7.94
C LYS A 2 1.14 23.25 7.56
N PRO A 3 2.31 23.71 7.98
CA PRO A 3 3.54 22.93 7.92
C PRO A 3 3.36 21.60 8.67
N TYR A 4 3.90 20.49 8.15
CA TYR A 4 3.74 19.20 8.83
C TYR A 4 4.36 19.16 10.24
N GLN A 5 5.35 19.99 10.49
CA GLN A 5 6.00 20.12 11.79
C GLN A 5 5.03 20.54 12.91
N ASP A 6 3.97 21.25 12.56
CA ASP A 6 3.00 21.78 13.54
C ASP A 6 2.10 20.68 14.12
N PHE A 7 1.89 19.59 13.38
CA PHE A 7 1.02 18.47 13.77
C PHE A 7 1.70 17.10 13.78
N LEU A 8 2.98 17.03 13.41
CA LEU A 8 3.77 15.81 13.57
C LEU A 8 3.90 15.47 15.04
N ASP A 9 3.49 14.27 15.42
CA ASP A 9 3.66 13.74 16.78
C ASP A 9 5.04 13.06 16.89
N GLU A 10 5.28 12.02 16.07
CA GLU A 10 6.56 11.33 16.01
C GLU A 10 6.85 10.78 14.61
N ILE A 11 8.11 10.59 14.28
CA ILE A 11 8.54 9.80 13.11
C ILE A 11 8.67 8.36 13.57
N ILE A 12 7.75 7.49 13.11
CA ILE A 12 7.74 6.08 13.48
C ILE A 12 8.62 5.22 12.59
N ILE A 13 8.84 5.64 11.32
CA ILE A 13 9.72 4.95 10.39
C ILE A 13 10.51 6.00 9.61
N THR A 14 11.83 5.99 9.77
CA THR A 14 12.73 6.91 9.08
C THR A 14 12.95 6.49 7.62
N GLU A 15 13.47 7.41 6.80
CA GLU A 15 13.87 7.13 5.42
C GLU A 15 14.87 5.97 5.34
N GLU A 16 15.85 5.94 6.24
CA GLU A 16 16.85 4.87 6.27
C GLU A 16 16.23 3.49 6.55
N GLN A 17 15.29 3.43 7.50
CA GLN A 17 14.56 2.19 7.82
C GLN A 17 13.71 1.74 6.63
N LEU A 18 12.99 2.67 5.96
CA LEU A 18 12.22 2.39 4.75
C LEU A 18 13.11 1.78 3.67
N GLN A 19 14.19 2.46 3.31
CA GLN A 19 15.08 2.03 2.25
C GLN A 19 15.77 0.68 2.56
N LYS A 20 16.11 0.43 3.84
CA LYS A 20 16.64 -0.86 4.26
C LYS A 20 15.61 -1.98 4.03
N ARG A 21 14.38 -1.79 4.54
CA ARG A 21 13.33 -2.82 4.43
C ARG A 21 12.91 -3.08 2.98
N ILE A 22 12.87 -2.05 2.16
CA ILE A 22 12.55 -2.16 0.74
C ILE A 22 13.60 -2.99 -0.01
N ARG A 23 14.90 -2.82 0.30
CA ARG A 23 15.95 -3.69 -0.27
C ARG A 23 15.77 -5.15 0.13
N GLU A 24 15.43 -5.42 1.38
CA GLU A 24 15.16 -6.77 1.87
C GLU A 24 13.98 -7.41 1.12
N LEU A 25 12.86 -6.67 1.00
CA LEU A 25 11.66 -7.11 0.26
C LEU A 25 11.98 -7.37 -1.21
N GLY A 26 12.74 -6.48 -1.86
CA GLY A 26 13.15 -6.66 -3.26
C GLY A 26 13.97 -7.92 -3.47
N ALA A 27 14.89 -8.24 -2.54
CA ALA A 27 15.66 -9.48 -2.58
C ALA A 27 14.81 -10.73 -2.34
N GLU A 28 13.84 -10.68 -1.40
CA GLU A 28 12.88 -11.76 -1.16
C GLU A 28 12.03 -12.04 -2.40
N ILE A 29 11.45 -10.99 -3.00
CA ILE A 29 10.62 -11.09 -4.21
C ILE A 29 11.45 -11.61 -5.39
N SER A 30 12.67 -11.11 -5.59
CA SER A 30 13.55 -11.55 -6.67
C SER A 30 13.82 -13.06 -6.61
N ARG A 31 14.07 -13.58 -5.42
CA ARG A 31 14.31 -15.02 -5.20
C ARG A 31 13.05 -15.85 -5.48
N ASP A 32 11.89 -15.41 -5.00
CA ASP A 32 10.64 -16.16 -5.09
C ASP A 32 10.06 -16.17 -6.52
N TYR A 33 10.44 -15.20 -7.33
CA TYR A 33 9.97 -15.03 -8.72
C TYR A 33 11.09 -15.24 -9.76
N ALA A 34 12.22 -15.86 -9.40
CA ALA A 34 13.39 -16.03 -10.29
C ALA A 34 13.09 -16.73 -11.63
N SER A 35 12.05 -17.58 -11.69
CA SER A 35 11.66 -18.31 -12.91
C SER A 35 10.21 -18.05 -13.32
N LYS A 36 9.64 -16.90 -12.94
CA LYS A 36 8.24 -16.56 -13.15
C LYS A 36 8.09 -15.22 -13.84
N GLU A 37 7.08 -15.09 -14.68
CA GLU A 37 6.67 -13.78 -15.20
C GLU A 37 5.92 -13.00 -14.12
N LEU A 38 6.58 -12.02 -13.52
CA LEU A 38 6.00 -11.21 -12.46
C LEU A 38 5.24 -10.01 -13.04
N LEU A 39 3.97 -9.90 -12.67
CA LEU A 39 3.18 -8.70 -12.85
C LEU A 39 2.92 -8.04 -11.51
N ILE A 40 3.34 -6.81 -11.35
CA ILE A 40 3.04 -6.00 -10.16
C ILE A 40 1.83 -5.10 -10.46
N ILE A 41 0.83 -5.15 -9.59
CA ILE A 41 -0.33 -4.25 -9.63
C ILE A 41 -0.23 -3.31 -8.43
N CYS A 42 -0.04 -2.02 -8.68
CA CYS A 42 -0.04 -1.02 -7.63
C CYS A 42 -1.42 -0.41 -7.45
N ILE A 43 -1.89 -0.37 -6.20
CA ILE A 43 -3.12 0.34 -5.87
C ILE A 43 -2.80 1.83 -5.67
N LEU A 44 -3.42 2.67 -6.47
CA LEU A 44 -3.24 4.11 -6.45
C LEU A 44 -4.18 4.74 -5.39
N ARG A 45 -3.75 5.85 -4.74
CA ARG A 45 -2.56 6.68 -5.04
C ARG A 45 -1.38 6.40 -4.08
N GLY A 46 -1.66 5.94 -2.87
CA GLY A 46 -0.68 5.85 -1.80
C GLY A 46 0.50 4.93 -2.10
N GLY A 47 0.25 3.79 -2.77
CA GLY A 47 1.28 2.79 -3.08
C GLY A 47 2.38 3.24 -4.04
N VAL A 48 2.24 4.42 -4.71
CA VAL A 48 3.15 4.82 -5.80
C VAL A 48 4.61 5.03 -5.35
N MET A 49 4.84 5.62 -4.17
CA MET A 49 6.21 5.85 -3.67
C MET A 49 6.87 4.53 -3.32
N PHE A 50 6.15 3.67 -2.62
CA PHE A 50 6.63 2.34 -2.27
C PHE A 50 6.92 1.49 -3.51
N LEU A 51 6.00 1.47 -4.49
CA LEU A 51 6.22 0.78 -5.76
C LEU A 51 7.51 1.25 -6.44
N ALA A 52 7.68 2.58 -6.60
CA ALA A 52 8.80 3.16 -7.34
C ALA A 52 10.16 2.75 -6.76
N ASP A 53 10.26 2.68 -5.43
CA ASP A 53 11.49 2.24 -4.77
C ASP A 53 11.62 0.71 -4.78
N LEU A 54 10.55 -0.03 -4.56
CA LEU A 54 10.56 -1.49 -4.50
C LEU A 54 11.01 -2.13 -5.82
N ILE A 55 10.45 -1.69 -6.96
CA ILE A 55 10.77 -2.29 -8.27
C ILE A 55 12.24 -2.11 -8.67
N ARG A 56 12.90 -1.07 -8.17
CA ARG A 56 14.34 -0.84 -8.39
C ARG A 56 15.23 -1.81 -7.59
N GLN A 57 14.67 -2.49 -6.59
CA GLN A 57 15.35 -3.50 -5.78
C GLN A 57 15.05 -4.94 -6.25
N ILE A 58 14.14 -5.11 -7.21
CA ILE A 58 13.80 -6.40 -7.79
C ILE A 58 14.68 -6.65 -9.01
N SER A 59 15.43 -7.76 -9.01
CA SER A 59 16.41 -8.08 -10.06
C SER A 59 15.85 -8.95 -11.20
N VAL A 60 14.60 -9.43 -11.07
CA VAL A 60 13.95 -10.21 -12.14
C VAL A 60 13.15 -9.28 -13.07
N PRO A 61 12.98 -9.63 -14.35
CA PRO A 61 12.09 -8.89 -15.24
C PRO A 61 10.66 -8.88 -14.70
N LEU A 62 10.01 -7.72 -14.75
CA LEU A 62 8.64 -7.54 -14.28
C LEU A 62 7.87 -6.58 -15.18
N ALA A 63 6.55 -6.73 -15.17
CA ALA A 63 5.62 -5.75 -15.74
C ALA A 63 4.89 -5.02 -14.62
N ILE A 64 4.39 -3.82 -14.92
CA ILE A 64 3.68 -2.98 -13.95
C ILE A 64 2.33 -2.60 -14.54
N GLU A 65 1.30 -2.70 -13.71
CA GLU A 65 -0.03 -2.17 -13.95
C GLU A 65 -0.49 -1.34 -12.74
N PHE A 66 -1.48 -0.51 -12.95
CA PHE A 66 -2.06 0.33 -11.91
C PHE A 66 -3.56 0.07 -11.82
N MET A 67 -4.07 0.06 -10.60
CA MET A 67 -5.48 0.01 -10.31
C MET A 67 -5.83 1.13 -9.33
N ALA A 68 -6.98 1.76 -9.49
CA ALA A 68 -7.48 2.71 -8.52
C ALA A 68 -8.88 2.32 -8.09
N VAL A 69 -9.10 2.34 -6.78
CA VAL A 69 -10.37 1.99 -6.16
C VAL A 69 -10.83 3.13 -5.25
N ALA A 70 -12.13 3.37 -5.22
CA ALA A 70 -12.76 4.27 -4.27
C ALA A 70 -13.71 3.45 -3.39
N SER A 71 -13.65 3.65 -2.08
CA SER A 71 -14.61 3.06 -1.16
C SER A 71 -15.98 3.76 -1.29
N TYR A 72 -17.05 3.00 -1.28
CA TYR A 72 -18.41 3.53 -1.21
C TYR A 72 -18.73 3.93 0.24
N GLY A 73 -19.00 5.22 0.48
CA GLY A 73 -19.45 5.72 1.78
C GLY A 73 -18.91 7.11 2.09
N SER A 74 -19.77 8.00 2.55
CA SER A 74 -19.42 9.35 3.00
C SER A 74 -18.73 9.28 4.36
N GLY A 75 -17.39 9.33 4.33
CA GLY A 75 -16.56 9.42 5.53
C GLY A 75 -15.48 8.36 5.56
N ALA A 76 -14.23 8.78 5.69
CA ALA A 76 -13.01 7.96 5.69
C ALA A 76 -12.90 6.92 6.84
N ARG A 77 -13.97 6.58 7.53
CA ARG A 77 -13.97 5.74 8.75
C ARG A 77 -14.85 4.49 8.71
N ALA A 78 -15.56 4.21 7.60
CA ALA A 78 -16.36 2.99 7.47
C ALA A 78 -16.36 2.50 6.02
N SER A 79 -15.46 1.59 5.68
CA SER A 79 -15.52 0.85 4.41
C SER A 79 -16.52 -0.30 4.57
N SER A 80 -17.69 -0.20 3.93
CA SER A 80 -18.71 -1.27 3.87
C SER A 80 -18.29 -2.49 3.04
N GLY A 81 -17.04 -2.51 2.55
CA GLY A 81 -16.55 -3.56 1.64
C GLY A 81 -16.88 -3.32 0.16
N ASP A 82 -17.84 -2.44 -0.14
CA ASP A 82 -18.15 -2.11 -1.53
C ASP A 82 -17.08 -1.18 -2.11
N VAL A 83 -16.34 -1.66 -3.10
CA VAL A 83 -15.32 -0.88 -3.82
C VAL A 83 -15.80 -0.57 -5.23
N ARG A 84 -15.60 0.68 -5.63
CA ARG A 84 -15.77 1.12 -7.01
C ARG A 84 -14.39 1.21 -7.68
N ILE A 85 -14.20 0.48 -8.78
CA ILE A 85 -13.01 0.62 -9.59
C ILE A 85 -13.12 1.91 -10.39
N THR A 86 -12.13 2.80 -10.24
CA THR A 86 -12.03 4.06 -10.99
C THR A 86 -10.95 4.01 -12.07
N LEU A 87 -9.99 3.09 -11.94
CA LEU A 87 -9.01 2.71 -12.96
C LEU A 87 -8.82 1.20 -12.92
N ASP A 88 -9.10 0.52 -14.02
CA ASP A 88 -8.89 -0.93 -14.16
C ASP A 88 -7.63 -1.24 -14.97
N LEU A 89 -7.20 -2.50 -14.95
CA LEU A 89 -6.03 -3.00 -15.66
C LEU A 89 -6.24 -2.91 -17.18
N ASN A 90 -5.17 -2.56 -17.89
CA ASN A 90 -5.20 -2.51 -19.37
C ASN A 90 -4.85 -3.86 -20.01
N THR A 91 -4.27 -4.80 -19.25
CA THR A 91 -3.81 -6.10 -19.75
C THR A 91 -4.48 -7.25 -19.02
N SER A 92 -4.56 -8.42 -19.68
CA SER A 92 -5.02 -9.65 -19.04
C SER A 92 -3.99 -10.13 -18.02
N ILE A 93 -4.48 -10.58 -16.85
CA ILE A 93 -3.67 -11.21 -15.81
C ILE A 93 -3.81 -12.74 -15.79
N LYS A 94 -4.58 -13.30 -16.73
CA LYS A 94 -4.79 -14.74 -16.82
C LYS A 94 -3.45 -15.47 -16.96
N ASP A 95 -3.29 -16.53 -16.18
CA ASP A 95 -2.10 -17.38 -16.11
C ASP A 95 -0.80 -16.65 -15.71
N ARG A 96 -0.86 -15.40 -15.22
CA ARG A 96 0.31 -14.62 -14.76
C ARG A 96 0.47 -14.69 -13.25
N HIS A 97 1.72 -14.57 -12.78
CA HIS A 97 2.01 -14.41 -11.35
C HIS A 97 1.85 -12.95 -10.96
N VAL A 98 0.85 -12.66 -10.13
CA VAL A 98 0.48 -11.30 -9.72
C VAL A 98 0.91 -11.00 -8.30
N LEU A 99 1.51 -9.83 -8.11
CA LEU A 99 1.83 -9.24 -6.81
C LEU A 99 1.16 -7.88 -6.69
N ILE A 100 0.18 -7.75 -5.79
CA ILE A 100 -0.43 -6.47 -5.44
C ILE A 100 0.54 -5.71 -4.53
N VAL A 101 0.80 -4.44 -4.83
CA VAL A 101 1.60 -3.53 -3.99
C VAL A 101 0.68 -2.47 -3.41
N GLU A 102 0.65 -2.39 -2.08
CA GLU A 102 -0.19 -1.51 -1.28
C GLU A 102 0.64 -0.73 -0.28
N ASP A 103 0.27 0.51 0.00
CA ASP A 103 0.93 1.34 1.03
C ASP A 103 0.58 0.90 2.44
N ILE A 104 -0.70 0.70 2.74
CA ILE A 104 -1.17 0.35 4.08
C ILE A 104 -2.39 -0.58 4.05
N ILE A 105 -2.40 -1.57 4.91
CA ILE A 105 -3.58 -2.37 5.19
C ILE A 105 -4.12 -1.96 6.57
N ASP A 106 -5.34 -1.42 6.57
CA ASP A 106 -6.11 -1.08 7.77
C ASP A 106 -7.05 -2.25 8.13
N SER A 107 -8.37 -2.13 7.93
CA SER A 107 -9.33 -3.23 8.16
C SER A 107 -9.18 -4.40 7.18
N GLY A 108 -8.66 -4.13 5.99
CA GLY A 108 -8.46 -5.13 4.92
C GLY A 108 -9.63 -5.27 3.94
N HIS A 109 -10.80 -4.70 4.22
CA HIS A 109 -12.00 -4.87 3.36
C HIS A 109 -11.78 -4.44 1.91
N THR A 110 -11.19 -3.27 1.68
CA THR A 110 -10.90 -2.77 0.32
C THR A 110 -10.00 -3.74 -0.43
N LEU A 111 -8.93 -4.19 0.21
CA LEU A 111 -7.97 -5.10 -0.41
C LEU A 111 -8.57 -6.49 -0.65
N ALA A 112 -9.39 -7.01 0.26
CA ALA A 112 -10.10 -8.27 0.08
C ALA A 112 -11.03 -8.22 -1.15
N ALA A 113 -11.81 -7.15 -1.33
CA ALA A 113 -12.65 -6.98 -2.50
C ALA A 113 -11.86 -6.89 -3.82
N VAL A 114 -10.70 -6.20 -3.80
CA VAL A 114 -9.78 -6.17 -4.95
C VAL A 114 -9.23 -7.57 -5.26
N ILE A 115 -8.83 -8.32 -4.25
CA ILE A 115 -8.33 -9.70 -4.40
C ILE A 115 -9.41 -10.60 -5.00
N GLU A 116 -10.63 -10.59 -4.46
CA GLU A 116 -11.75 -11.36 -5.00
C GLU A 116 -11.99 -11.05 -6.47
N LEU A 117 -12.03 -9.77 -6.84
CA LEU A 117 -12.17 -9.36 -8.23
C LEU A 117 -11.04 -9.87 -9.11
N LEU A 118 -9.78 -9.72 -8.69
CA LEU A 118 -8.63 -10.15 -9.48
C LEU A 118 -8.57 -11.68 -9.60
N GLN A 119 -9.02 -12.43 -8.60
CA GLN A 119 -9.15 -13.90 -8.66
C GLN A 119 -10.11 -14.36 -9.74
N THR A 120 -11.20 -13.63 -10.03
CA THR A 120 -12.12 -13.97 -11.14
C THR A 120 -11.47 -13.88 -12.52
N ARG A 121 -10.25 -13.31 -12.61
CA ARG A 121 -9.49 -13.17 -13.86
C ARG A 121 -8.43 -14.26 -14.05
N ASP A 122 -8.48 -15.35 -13.28
CA ASP A 122 -7.67 -16.56 -13.39
C ASP A 122 -6.14 -16.32 -13.38
N PRO A 123 -5.56 -15.55 -12.42
CA PRO A 123 -4.10 -15.44 -12.31
C PRO A 123 -3.48 -16.78 -11.88
N ALA A 124 -2.24 -17.08 -12.30
CA ALA A 124 -1.50 -18.27 -11.86
C ALA A 124 -1.18 -18.22 -10.36
N SER A 125 -0.98 -17.04 -9.82
CA SER A 125 -0.89 -16.78 -8.37
C SER A 125 -1.20 -15.31 -8.08
N LEU A 126 -1.74 -15.04 -6.89
CA LEU A 126 -2.06 -13.70 -6.44
C LEU A 126 -1.64 -13.55 -4.97
N TYR A 127 -0.71 -12.64 -4.69
CA TYR A 127 -0.21 -12.33 -3.37
C TYR A 127 -0.14 -10.83 -3.16
N VAL A 128 0.05 -10.41 -1.91
CA VAL A 128 0.14 -9.01 -1.49
C VAL A 128 1.52 -8.71 -0.92
N CYS A 129 2.07 -7.57 -1.33
CA CYS A 129 3.18 -6.87 -0.70
C CYS A 129 2.65 -5.56 -0.14
N THR A 130 2.69 -5.37 1.16
CA THR A 130 2.27 -4.12 1.81
C THR A 130 3.42 -3.47 2.53
N LEU A 131 3.51 -2.14 2.47
CA LEU A 131 4.51 -1.40 3.24
C LEU A 131 4.14 -1.37 4.72
N LEU A 132 2.89 -1.02 5.04
CA LEU A 132 2.39 -0.95 6.41
C LEU A 132 1.22 -1.92 6.63
N ASP A 133 1.18 -2.49 7.82
CA ASP A 133 0.16 -3.44 8.21
C ASP A 133 -0.30 -3.16 9.65
N LYS A 134 -1.54 -2.68 9.81
CA LYS A 134 -2.20 -2.52 11.11
C LYS A 134 -2.81 -3.85 11.54
N VAL A 135 -1.96 -4.80 11.94
CA VAL A 135 -2.36 -6.19 12.23
C VAL A 135 -3.52 -6.28 13.22
N THR A 136 -3.54 -5.41 14.24
CA THR A 136 -4.58 -5.43 15.30
C THR A 136 -5.91 -4.85 14.83
N ARG A 137 -5.94 -4.16 13.69
CA ARG A 137 -7.14 -3.54 13.12
C ARG A 137 -7.77 -4.35 11.99
N ARG A 138 -7.15 -5.43 11.57
CA ARG A 138 -7.69 -6.28 10.53
C ARG A 138 -9.00 -6.92 10.95
N GLU A 139 -10.00 -6.80 10.10
CA GLU A 139 -11.33 -7.43 10.26
C GLU A 139 -11.50 -8.60 9.29
N VAL A 140 -10.73 -8.60 8.18
CA VAL A 140 -10.74 -9.67 7.18
C VAL A 140 -9.33 -10.16 6.90
N ASP A 141 -9.20 -11.45 6.61
CA ASP A 141 -7.92 -12.05 6.24
C ASP A 141 -7.58 -11.74 4.77
N VAL A 142 -6.32 -11.39 4.54
CA VAL A 142 -5.77 -11.14 3.21
C VAL A 142 -4.42 -11.85 3.07
N PRO A 143 -4.07 -12.41 1.88
CA PRO A 143 -2.88 -13.23 1.67
C PRO A 143 -1.60 -12.37 1.58
N VAL A 144 -1.24 -11.68 2.67
CA VAL A 144 -0.01 -10.87 2.73
C VAL A 144 1.19 -11.80 2.79
N ARG A 145 1.96 -11.82 1.70
CA ARG A 145 3.18 -12.60 1.60
C ARG A 145 4.41 -11.80 1.99
N TYR A 146 4.43 -10.52 1.64
CA TYR A 146 5.55 -9.62 1.92
C TYR A 146 5.05 -8.43 2.72
N ARG A 147 5.62 -8.25 3.91
CA ARG A 147 5.25 -7.17 4.84
C ARG A 147 6.44 -6.29 5.11
N GLY A 148 6.29 -5.00 4.90
CA GLY A 148 7.27 -4.00 5.30
C GLY A 148 7.36 -3.89 6.82
N PHE A 149 6.34 -3.26 7.41
CA PHE A 149 6.28 -3.00 8.85
C PHE A 149 4.90 -3.31 9.41
N ALA A 150 4.87 -3.97 10.56
CA ALA A 150 3.67 -4.01 11.39
C ALA A 150 3.63 -2.74 12.25
N ILE A 151 2.50 -2.03 12.27
CA ILE A 151 2.33 -0.81 13.05
C ILE A 151 1.08 -0.88 13.94
N GLU A 152 1.06 -0.06 14.99
CA GLU A 152 -0.11 0.15 15.83
C GLU A 152 -1.21 0.91 15.08
N ASP A 153 -2.43 0.92 15.61
CA ASP A 153 -3.53 1.71 15.06
C ASP A 153 -3.37 3.20 15.39
N LYS A 154 -2.48 3.85 14.63
CA LYS A 154 -2.26 5.29 14.64
C LYS A 154 -2.59 5.89 13.29
N PHE A 155 -2.95 7.17 13.27
CA PHE A 155 -3.08 7.90 12.02
C PHE A 155 -1.69 8.28 11.51
N VAL A 156 -1.35 7.83 10.30
CA VAL A 156 0.00 7.97 9.74
C VAL A 156 -0.03 8.72 8.42
N PHE A 157 1.06 9.42 8.09
CA PHE A 157 1.24 10.16 6.85
C PHE A 157 2.71 10.15 6.40
N GLY A 158 2.93 10.55 5.15
CA GLY A 158 4.25 10.54 4.53
C GLY A 158 4.53 9.29 3.71
N TYR A 159 5.52 9.34 2.85
CA TYR A 159 5.98 8.26 1.96
C TYR A 159 4.82 7.55 1.20
N GLY A 160 4.02 8.38 0.51
CA GLY A 160 2.84 7.92 -0.24
C GLY A 160 1.51 8.12 0.48
N LEU A 161 1.50 7.99 1.81
CA LEU A 161 0.32 8.23 2.64
C LEU A 161 0.05 9.73 2.77
N ASP A 162 -1.22 10.10 2.75
CA ASP A 162 -1.63 11.50 2.80
C ASP A 162 -2.29 11.91 4.11
N MET A 163 -2.32 13.23 4.25
CA MET A 163 -3.22 13.97 5.12
C MET A 163 -3.91 15.01 4.26
N ASP A 164 -5.22 14.85 4.01
CA ASP A 164 -6.01 15.71 3.12
C ASP A 164 -5.41 15.89 1.71
N ASP A 165 -4.96 14.80 1.07
CA ASP A 165 -4.28 14.74 -0.23
C ASP A 165 -2.84 15.29 -0.27
N TYR A 166 -2.30 15.79 0.85
CA TYR A 166 -0.96 16.35 0.93
C TYR A 166 0.04 15.44 1.65
N TYR A 167 1.31 15.82 1.68
CA TYR A 167 2.43 15.21 2.42
C TYR A 167 2.88 13.81 1.97
N ARG A 168 2.35 13.29 0.85
CA ARG A 168 2.80 12.01 0.27
C ARG A 168 4.28 12.01 -0.14
N ASN A 169 4.86 13.22 -0.34
CA ASN A 169 6.24 13.43 -0.77
C ASN A 169 7.27 13.37 0.37
N LEU A 170 6.85 13.26 1.62
CA LEU A 170 7.80 13.18 2.74
C LEU A 170 8.57 11.85 2.71
N PRO A 171 9.87 11.86 3.04
CA PRO A 171 10.72 10.66 2.93
C PRO A 171 10.59 9.69 4.11
N PHE A 172 9.71 9.95 5.06
CA PHE A 172 9.50 9.18 6.28
C PHE A 172 8.01 8.92 6.51
N ILE A 173 7.69 8.06 7.47
CA ILE A 173 6.32 7.90 7.97
C ILE A 173 6.24 8.45 9.38
N GLY A 174 5.34 9.42 9.56
CA GLY A 174 5.06 10.06 10.84
C GLY A 174 3.63 9.81 11.31
N THR A 175 3.39 9.99 12.60
CA THR A 175 2.05 10.02 13.20
C THR A 175 1.54 11.44 13.37
N VAL A 176 0.23 11.59 13.39
CA VAL A 176 -0.47 12.87 13.47
C VAL A 176 -0.96 13.11 14.89
N ASP A 177 -0.63 14.27 15.47
CA ASP A 177 -1.37 14.80 16.59
C ASP A 177 -2.66 15.47 16.08
N LEU A 178 -3.76 14.73 16.11
CA LEU A 178 -5.06 15.19 15.58
C LEU A 178 -5.55 16.47 16.28
N LYS A 179 -5.23 16.67 17.55
CA LYS A 179 -5.64 17.89 18.28
C LYS A 179 -4.96 19.13 17.71
N LYS A 180 -3.65 19.02 17.41
CA LYS A 180 -2.90 20.12 16.79
C LYS A 180 -3.29 20.32 15.33
N TYR A 181 -3.68 19.23 14.62
CA TYR A 181 -4.11 19.32 13.24
C TYR A 181 -5.46 20.06 13.10
N GLU A 182 -6.42 19.73 13.94
CA GLU A 182 -7.79 20.29 13.93
C GLU A 182 -7.87 21.70 14.54
N ASP A 183 -6.86 22.14 15.29
CA ASP A 183 -6.83 23.46 15.91
C ASP A 183 -6.69 24.56 14.83
N PRO A 184 -7.65 25.50 14.70
CA PRO A 184 -7.63 26.55 13.67
C PRO A 184 -6.75 27.76 14.02
N SER A 185 -5.73 27.62 14.88
CA SER A 185 -4.83 28.73 15.32
C SER A 185 -4.13 29.48 14.18
#